data_ee8cf40fe2412d123fbca9db98752fa7
#
_entry.id   ee8cf40fe2412d123fbca9db98752fa7
#
_cell.length_a   1.000
_cell.length_b   1.000
_cell.length_c   1.000
_cell.angle_alpha   90.00
_cell.angle_beta   90.00
_cell.angle_gamma   90.00
#
_symmetry.space_group_name_H-M   'P 1'
#
loop_
_entity.id
_entity.type
_entity.pdbx_description
1 polymer ?
#
loop_
_entity_poly.entity_id
_entity_poly.type
_entity_poly.pdbx_seq_one_letter_code
_entity_poly.pdbx_strand_id
1 'polypeptide(L)'
;MLKKSSERINRRTIFLRKIKVSLDKALTTVGDMALKRRARNIIEGLELQDGNSVLEIGCGNGYYLSLLNRLDVKLKLTGIDKDTPALKDAAKFIGDKKVKLILGDAAKLPFKTGEFDRVVISEVIEHVEDEKAVLKEAKRVLKQGGIMTLTTCNIGYPFFWDPINWVLQHLFSIHIKSGFWAGIWNQHDRLYKKEGIEKLIKKAGFEIEDSRHLTAYCLPFNHYVVNFIAKLFYSRILPETVHKSMNKFQNNNQPFLIKMGFYIVNLYDRLNDILPQKSGVSIFIKAIK
;
A
#
# COMPACT_ATOMS: atom_id res chain seq x y z
N MET A 1 -34.36 19.45 12.38
CA MET A 1 -33.44 18.29 12.29
C MET A 1 -32.95 18.01 10.88
N LEU A 2 -33.79 17.97 9.87
CA LEU A 2 -33.44 17.65 8.46
C LEU A 2 -32.37 18.58 7.83
N LYS A 3 -32.41 19.90 8.10
CA LYS A 3 -31.42 20.86 7.54
C LYS A 3 -30.00 20.63 8.05
N LYS A 4 -29.83 20.27 9.33
CA LYS A 4 -28.49 19.94 9.92
C LYS A 4 -27.95 18.61 9.40
N SER A 5 -28.80 17.67 9.05
CA SER A 5 -28.39 16.38 8.48
C SER A 5 -27.93 16.55 7.03
N SER A 6 -28.61 17.34 6.21
CA SER A 6 -28.21 17.62 4.83
C SER A 6 -26.89 18.42 4.75
N GLU A 7 -26.68 19.37 5.65
CA GLU A 7 -25.40 20.11 5.72
C GLU A 7 -24.23 19.22 6.16
N ARG A 8 -24.45 18.29 7.08
CA ARG A 8 -23.42 17.29 7.47
C ARG A 8 -23.05 16.35 6.31
N ILE A 9 -24.05 15.86 5.58
CA ILE A 9 -23.84 15.00 4.42
C ILE A 9 -23.05 15.76 3.35
N ASN A 10 -23.43 17.00 3.07
CA ASN A 10 -22.75 17.83 2.06
C ASN A 10 -21.28 18.11 2.44
N ARG A 11 -20.99 18.45 3.71
CA ARG A 11 -19.62 18.67 4.19
C ARG A 11 -18.77 17.41 4.11
N ARG A 12 -19.31 16.23 4.46
CA ARG A 12 -18.62 14.95 4.35
C ARG A 12 -18.29 14.61 2.88
N THR A 13 -19.21 14.84 1.98
CA THR A 13 -19.02 14.61 0.53
C THR A 13 -17.93 15.50 -0.05
N ILE A 14 -17.94 16.80 0.30
CA ILE A 14 -16.91 17.76 -0.12
C ILE A 14 -15.53 17.35 0.43
N PHE A 15 -15.45 16.93 1.69
CA PHE A 15 -14.23 16.48 2.34
C PHE A 15 -13.64 15.23 1.66
N LEU A 16 -14.45 14.21 1.42
CA LEU A 16 -14.01 12.98 0.72
C LEU A 16 -13.55 13.28 -0.71
N ARG A 17 -14.21 14.22 -1.39
CA ARG A 17 -13.81 14.67 -2.73
C ARG A 17 -12.43 15.34 -2.72
N LYS A 18 -12.11 16.16 -1.71
CA LYS A 18 -10.79 16.79 -1.55
C LYS A 18 -9.69 15.74 -1.34
N ILE A 19 -9.92 14.76 -0.44
CA ILE A 19 -8.98 13.65 -0.25
C ILE A 19 -8.75 12.90 -1.55
N LYS A 20 -9.82 12.56 -2.27
CA LYS A 20 -9.72 11.85 -3.54
C LYS A 20 -8.91 12.62 -4.58
N VAL A 21 -9.15 13.92 -4.75
CA VAL A 21 -8.40 14.77 -5.70
C VAL A 21 -6.91 14.85 -5.33
N SER A 22 -6.57 15.02 -4.04
CA SER A 22 -5.18 15.06 -3.60
C SER A 22 -4.49 13.71 -3.77
N LEU A 23 -5.19 12.61 -3.50
CA LEU A 23 -4.72 11.25 -3.69
C LEU A 23 -4.49 10.94 -5.17
N ASP A 24 -5.46 11.24 -6.04
CA ASP A 24 -5.34 11.05 -7.49
C ASP A 24 -4.12 11.79 -8.04
N LYS A 25 -3.92 13.05 -7.63
CA LYS A 25 -2.75 13.84 -8.01
C LYS A 25 -1.44 13.17 -7.56
N ALA A 26 -1.39 12.66 -6.33
CA ALA A 26 -0.20 12.00 -5.79
C ALA A 26 0.10 10.68 -6.51
N LEU A 27 -0.92 9.96 -6.97
CA LEU A 27 -0.79 8.65 -7.62
C LEU A 27 -0.59 8.71 -9.13
N THR A 28 -0.76 9.86 -9.79
CA THR A 28 -0.58 9.98 -11.26
C THR A 28 0.82 9.65 -11.74
N THR A 29 1.83 9.86 -10.91
CA THR A 29 3.26 9.63 -11.24
C THR A 29 3.80 8.31 -10.69
N VAL A 30 2.94 7.42 -10.19
CA VAL A 30 3.33 6.08 -9.74
C VAL A 30 3.26 5.12 -10.92
N GLY A 31 4.42 4.61 -11.37
CA GLY A 31 4.52 3.68 -12.51
C GLY A 31 4.21 2.22 -12.14
N ASP A 32 4.33 1.86 -10.87
CA ASP A 32 3.96 0.54 -10.39
C ASP A 32 2.43 0.48 -10.17
N MET A 33 1.75 -0.25 -11.06
CA MET A 33 0.29 -0.37 -11.03
C MET A 33 -0.21 -1.04 -9.74
N ALA A 34 0.51 -2.05 -9.22
CA ALA A 34 0.12 -2.75 -8.00
C ALA A 34 0.26 -1.83 -6.78
N LEU A 35 1.39 -1.13 -6.65
CA LEU A 35 1.59 -0.14 -5.57
C LEU A 35 0.55 0.98 -5.63
N LYS A 36 0.28 1.51 -6.82
CA LYS A 36 -0.72 2.56 -7.03
C LYS A 36 -2.11 2.12 -6.56
N ARG A 37 -2.54 0.91 -6.96
CA ARG A 37 -3.85 0.38 -6.58
C ARG A 37 -3.93 0.03 -5.09
N ARG A 38 -2.88 -0.55 -4.52
CA ARG A 38 -2.79 -0.75 -3.07
C ARG A 38 -2.94 0.56 -2.32
N ALA A 39 -2.17 1.58 -2.69
CA ALA A 39 -2.20 2.88 -2.04
C ALA A 39 -3.58 3.54 -2.10
N ARG A 40 -4.24 3.49 -3.26
CA ARG A 40 -5.61 3.99 -3.41
C ARG A 40 -6.57 3.27 -2.49
N ASN A 41 -6.61 1.94 -2.54
CA ASN A 41 -7.56 1.15 -1.76
C ASN A 41 -7.32 1.27 -0.24
N ILE A 42 -6.05 1.30 0.19
CA ILE A 42 -5.69 1.53 1.59
C ILE A 42 -6.26 2.87 2.07
N ILE A 43 -5.95 3.96 1.37
CA ILE A 43 -6.33 5.30 1.82
C ILE A 43 -7.84 5.52 1.74
N GLU A 44 -8.50 5.08 0.68
CA GLU A 44 -9.96 5.16 0.56
C GLU A 44 -10.65 4.29 1.62
N GLY A 45 -10.12 3.09 1.89
CA GLY A 45 -10.65 2.16 2.90
C GLY A 45 -10.52 2.66 4.34
N LEU A 46 -9.55 3.52 4.64
CA LEU A 46 -9.39 4.09 5.98
C LEU A 46 -10.52 5.04 6.39
N GLU A 47 -11.32 5.55 5.47
CA GLU A 47 -12.38 6.53 5.77
C GLU A 47 -11.91 7.66 6.70
N LEU A 48 -10.83 8.32 6.28
CA LEU A 48 -10.14 9.32 7.09
C LEU A 48 -11.04 10.49 7.48
N GLN A 49 -10.79 11.02 8.67
CA GLN A 49 -11.42 12.22 9.21
C GLN A 49 -10.38 13.09 9.87
N ASP A 50 -10.62 14.40 9.94
CA ASP A 50 -9.76 15.32 10.67
C ASP A 50 -9.59 14.87 12.12
N GLY A 51 -8.33 14.89 12.59
CA GLY A 51 -7.97 14.49 13.94
C GLY A 51 -7.72 13.00 14.12
N ASN A 52 -7.96 12.14 13.11
CA ASN A 52 -7.68 10.72 13.24
C ASN A 52 -6.22 10.45 13.60
N SER A 53 -6.02 9.51 14.52
CA SER A 53 -4.74 8.87 14.80
C SER A 53 -4.60 7.64 13.92
N VAL A 54 -3.54 7.61 13.11
CA VAL A 54 -3.25 6.53 12.15
C VAL A 54 -1.93 5.87 12.51
N LEU A 55 -1.93 4.54 12.64
CA LEU A 55 -0.73 3.73 12.80
C LEU A 55 -0.48 2.94 11.52
N GLU A 56 0.73 3.03 10.98
CA GLU A 56 1.24 2.11 9.96
C GLU A 56 2.17 1.10 10.62
N ILE A 57 1.79 -0.18 10.58
CA ILE A 57 2.59 -1.30 11.08
C ILE A 57 3.44 -1.82 9.94
N GLY A 58 4.77 -1.91 10.13
CA GLY A 58 5.72 -2.22 9.08
C GLY A 58 5.84 -1.08 8.07
N CYS A 59 6.14 0.13 8.54
CA CYS A 59 6.11 1.32 7.68
C CYS A 59 7.28 1.42 6.68
N GLY A 60 8.29 0.57 6.79
CA GLY A 60 9.44 0.53 5.91
C GLY A 60 10.04 1.91 5.67
N ASN A 61 10.17 2.31 4.40
CA ASN A 61 10.67 3.62 3.98
C ASN A 61 9.66 4.78 4.10
N GLY A 62 8.49 4.54 4.72
CA GLY A 62 7.49 5.57 5.01
C GLY A 62 6.63 6.02 3.83
N TYR A 63 6.47 5.19 2.81
CA TYR A 63 5.71 5.55 1.61
C TYR A 63 4.26 5.97 1.91
N TYR A 64 3.51 5.15 2.66
CA TYR A 64 2.11 5.46 3.00
C TYR A 64 2.00 6.63 3.98
N LEU A 65 2.90 6.72 4.97
CA LEU A 65 2.96 7.88 5.88
C LEU A 65 3.22 9.17 5.12
N SER A 66 4.15 9.17 4.15
CA SER A 66 4.41 10.33 3.30
C SER A 66 3.20 10.68 2.44
N LEU A 67 2.48 9.69 1.92
CA LEU A 67 1.27 9.89 1.14
C LEU A 67 0.15 10.49 2.01
N LEU A 68 -0.10 9.90 3.19
CA LEU A 68 -1.09 10.38 4.18
C LEU A 68 -0.78 11.80 4.65
N ASN A 69 0.51 12.12 4.87
CA ASN A 69 0.94 13.46 5.32
C ASN A 69 0.71 14.57 4.28
N ARG A 70 0.56 14.19 3.00
CA ARG A 70 0.31 15.13 1.89
C ARG A 70 -1.17 15.32 1.56
N LEU A 71 -2.05 14.54 2.18
CA LEU A 71 -3.49 14.69 1.98
C LEU A 71 -4.00 15.96 2.68
N ASP A 72 -5.04 16.57 2.10
CA ASP A 72 -5.73 17.72 2.71
C ASP A 72 -6.64 17.27 3.87
N VAL A 73 -6.01 16.67 4.90
CA VAL A 73 -6.66 16.16 6.11
C VAL A 73 -5.68 16.20 7.28
N LYS A 74 -6.13 16.64 8.45
CA LYS A 74 -5.30 16.74 9.65
C LYS A 74 -5.22 15.39 10.35
N LEU A 75 -4.07 14.72 10.28
CA LEU A 75 -3.84 13.39 10.85
C LEU A 75 -2.73 13.42 11.91
N LYS A 76 -2.82 12.49 12.87
CA LYS A 76 -1.73 12.16 13.79
C LYS A 76 -1.11 10.85 13.29
N LEU A 77 0.04 10.94 12.63
CA LEU A 77 0.66 9.82 11.95
C LEU A 77 1.75 9.18 12.81
N THR A 78 1.72 7.86 12.89
CA THR A 78 2.74 7.05 13.56
C THR A 78 3.09 5.87 12.68
N GLY A 79 4.38 5.61 12.48
CA GLY A 79 4.90 4.41 11.83
C GLY A 79 5.75 3.60 12.79
N ILE A 80 5.66 2.28 12.68
CA ILE A 80 6.51 1.34 13.41
C ILE A 80 7.13 0.35 12.44
N ASP A 81 8.42 0.09 12.60
CA ASP A 81 9.13 -0.92 11.83
C ASP A 81 10.27 -1.52 12.68
N LYS A 82 10.68 -2.77 12.37
CA LYS A 82 11.80 -3.43 13.01
C LYS A 82 13.16 -3.07 12.40
N ASP A 83 13.15 -2.44 11.21
CA ASP A 83 14.36 -2.10 10.44
C ASP A 83 14.79 -0.65 10.66
N THR A 84 15.88 -0.47 11.40
CA THR A 84 16.48 0.85 11.67
C THR A 84 16.92 1.59 10.40
N PRO A 85 17.59 0.98 9.41
CA PRO A 85 17.88 1.60 8.12
C PRO A 85 16.63 2.14 7.42
N ALA A 86 15.57 1.33 7.31
CA ALA A 86 14.32 1.73 6.70
C ALA A 86 13.68 2.94 7.39
N LEU A 87 13.67 2.98 8.74
CA LEU A 87 13.18 4.14 9.51
C LEU A 87 13.99 5.41 9.28
N LYS A 88 15.33 5.30 9.11
CA LYS A 88 16.17 6.46 8.76
C LYS A 88 15.82 7.00 7.37
N ASP A 89 15.57 6.13 6.42
CA ASP A 89 15.13 6.51 5.07
C ASP A 89 13.72 7.08 5.09
N ALA A 90 12.80 6.51 5.89
CA ALA A 90 11.47 7.07 6.12
C ALA A 90 11.52 8.50 6.66
N ALA A 91 12.36 8.76 7.66
CA ALA A 91 12.50 10.10 8.24
C ALA A 91 12.96 11.14 7.20
N LYS A 92 13.93 10.77 6.34
CA LYS A 92 14.40 11.62 5.23
C LYS A 92 13.31 11.83 4.17
N PHE A 93 12.60 10.75 3.83
CA PHE A 93 11.61 10.74 2.77
C PHE A 93 10.36 11.53 3.14
N ILE A 94 9.86 11.39 4.37
CA ILE A 94 8.69 12.11 4.87
C ILE A 94 9.03 13.59 5.08
N GLY A 95 10.22 13.89 5.66
CA GLY A 95 10.70 15.25 5.90
C GLY A 95 9.90 16.06 6.93
N ASP A 96 8.85 15.47 7.54
CA ASP A 96 8.01 16.11 8.55
C ASP A 96 8.23 15.48 9.93
N LYS A 97 8.78 16.27 10.86
CA LYS A 97 9.05 15.85 12.25
C LYS A 97 7.80 15.56 13.07
N LYS A 98 6.59 15.93 12.59
CA LYS A 98 5.33 15.64 13.26
C LYS A 98 4.90 14.18 13.09
N VAL A 99 5.42 13.50 12.05
CA VAL A 99 5.21 12.05 11.87
C VAL A 99 6.12 11.31 12.84
N LYS A 100 5.54 10.49 13.71
CA LYS A 100 6.29 9.67 14.68
C LYS A 100 6.78 8.39 14.03
N LEU A 101 8.07 8.10 14.12
CA LEU A 101 8.67 6.86 13.66
C LEU A 101 9.26 6.11 14.86
N ILE A 102 8.90 4.84 15.02
CA ILE A 102 9.22 4.05 16.19
C ILE A 102 9.87 2.74 15.73
N LEU A 103 10.99 2.40 16.34
CA LEU A 103 11.62 1.09 16.19
C LEU A 103 10.88 0.09 17.08
N GLY A 104 10.37 -1.00 16.50
CA GLY A 104 9.66 -2.01 17.28
C GLY A 104 9.13 -3.17 16.45
N ASP A 105 8.63 -4.18 17.18
CA ASP A 105 8.09 -5.40 16.61
C ASP A 105 6.58 -5.29 16.42
N ALA A 106 6.10 -5.66 15.23
CA ALA A 106 4.68 -5.72 14.89
C ALA A 106 3.89 -6.70 15.78
N ALA A 107 4.53 -7.77 16.27
CA ALA A 107 3.92 -8.75 17.16
C ALA A 107 3.85 -8.28 18.63
N LYS A 108 4.51 -7.16 18.99
CA LYS A 108 4.52 -6.59 20.35
C LYS A 108 4.58 -5.06 20.28
N LEU A 109 3.45 -4.44 20.00
CA LEU A 109 3.36 -2.99 19.80
C LEU A 109 3.48 -2.19 21.10
N PRO A 110 4.36 -1.16 21.18
CA PRO A 110 4.58 -0.35 22.38
C PRO A 110 3.50 0.72 22.59
N PHE A 111 2.25 0.41 22.27
CA PHE A 111 1.13 1.34 22.33
C PHE A 111 0.05 0.85 23.28
N LYS A 112 -0.78 1.78 23.78
CA LYS A 112 -1.92 1.45 24.63
C LYS A 112 -3.05 0.79 23.85
N THR A 113 -3.89 0.03 24.55
CA THR A 113 -5.14 -0.48 23.99
C THR A 113 -6.04 0.67 23.59
N GLY A 114 -6.58 0.62 22.35
CA GLY A 114 -7.51 1.64 21.83
C GLY A 114 -6.87 3.02 21.60
N GLU A 115 -5.61 3.06 21.17
CA GLU A 115 -4.90 4.33 20.95
C GLU A 115 -5.18 4.93 19.56
N PHE A 116 -5.41 4.10 18.56
CA PHE A 116 -5.51 4.53 17.18
C PHE A 116 -6.93 4.42 16.60
N ASP A 117 -7.30 5.39 15.77
CA ASP A 117 -8.57 5.35 15.02
C ASP A 117 -8.44 4.47 13.78
N ARG A 118 -7.25 4.40 13.18
CA ARG A 118 -6.96 3.70 11.93
C ARG A 118 -5.64 2.94 12.02
N VAL A 119 -5.59 1.74 11.43
CA VAL A 119 -4.37 0.94 11.29
C VAL A 119 -4.17 0.55 9.83
N VAL A 120 -2.94 0.67 9.35
CA VAL A 120 -2.50 0.20 8.03
C VAL A 120 -1.52 -0.94 8.23
N ILE A 121 -1.72 -2.06 7.51
CA ILE A 121 -0.78 -3.18 7.38
C ILE A 121 -0.64 -3.46 5.90
N SER A 122 0.45 -3.05 5.28
CA SER A 122 0.62 -3.21 3.83
C SER A 122 1.88 -3.99 3.50
N GLU A 123 1.70 -5.18 2.93
CA GLU A 123 2.80 -6.08 2.54
C GLU A 123 3.74 -6.35 3.73
N VAL A 124 3.17 -6.75 4.86
CA VAL A 124 3.89 -7.04 6.12
C VAL A 124 3.59 -8.44 6.62
N ILE A 125 2.31 -8.86 6.51
CA ILE A 125 1.85 -10.10 7.13
C ILE A 125 2.55 -11.36 6.55
N GLU A 126 3.02 -11.28 5.33
CA GLU A 126 3.79 -12.32 4.64
C GLU A 126 5.24 -12.47 5.11
N HIS A 127 5.76 -11.47 5.84
CA HIS A 127 7.15 -11.39 6.32
C HIS A 127 7.30 -11.63 7.82
N VAL A 128 6.20 -11.79 8.54
CA VAL A 128 6.23 -12.01 9.99
C VAL A 128 6.15 -13.49 10.34
N GLU A 129 6.80 -13.89 11.43
CA GLU A 129 6.76 -15.28 11.90
C GLU A 129 5.38 -15.64 12.44
N ASP A 130 4.78 -14.76 13.27
CA ASP A 130 3.47 -14.95 13.89
C ASP A 130 2.46 -13.89 13.43
N GLU A 131 1.77 -14.18 12.35
CA GLU A 131 0.72 -13.34 11.82
C GLU A 131 -0.48 -13.15 12.76
N LYS A 132 -0.73 -14.15 13.65
CA LYS A 132 -1.83 -14.06 14.62
C LYS A 132 -1.49 -13.06 15.72
N ALA A 133 -0.24 -13.04 16.19
CA ALA A 133 0.21 -12.04 17.17
C ALA A 133 0.11 -10.62 16.58
N VAL A 134 0.54 -10.40 15.33
CA VAL A 134 0.44 -9.10 14.67
C VAL A 134 -1.02 -8.64 14.55
N LEU A 135 -1.92 -9.51 14.09
CA LEU A 135 -3.34 -9.16 13.96
C LEU A 135 -4.01 -8.91 15.34
N LYS A 136 -3.63 -9.67 16.38
CA LYS A 136 -4.09 -9.46 17.76
C LYS A 136 -3.65 -8.09 18.28
N GLU A 137 -2.40 -7.72 18.07
CA GLU A 137 -1.84 -6.43 18.48
C GLU A 137 -2.49 -5.29 17.70
N ALA A 138 -2.66 -5.43 16.38
CA ALA A 138 -3.39 -4.45 15.55
C ALA A 138 -4.81 -4.22 16.09
N LYS A 139 -5.52 -5.29 16.45
CA LYS A 139 -6.85 -5.19 17.08
C LYS A 139 -6.78 -4.53 18.45
N ARG A 140 -5.78 -4.88 19.28
CA ARG A 140 -5.63 -4.31 20.61
C ARG A 140 -5.47 -2.79 20.58
N VAL A 141 -4.59 -2.29 19.70
CA VAL A 141 -4.27 -0.86 19.61
C VAL A 141 -5.35 -0.03 18.91
N LEU A 142 -6.21 -0.66 18.11
CA LEU A 142 -7.38 0.00 17.51
C LEU A 142 -8.43 0.35 18.58
N LYS A 143 -9.05 1.51 18.44
CA LYS A 143 -10.27 1.89 19.16
C LYS A 143 -11.44 1.00 18.74
N GLN A 144 -12.47 0.92 19.58
CA GLN A 144 -13.73 0.28 19.17
C GLN A 144 -14.34 1.03 17.99
N GLY A 145 -14.77 0.31 16.95
CA GLY A 145 -15.21 0.87 15.67
C GLY A 145 -14.06 1.43 14.81
N GLY A 146 -12.80 1.21 15.22
CA GLY A 146 -11.63 1.59 14.43
C GLY A 146 -11.48 0.70 13.18
N ILE A 147 -10.88 1.25 12.13
CA ILE A 147 -10.72 0.59 10.83
C ILE A 147 -9.28 0.15 10.63
N MET A 148 -9.10 -1.10 10.22
CA MET A 148 -7.85 -1.64 9.70
C MET A 148 -7.96 -1.84 8.20
N THR A 149 -6.96 -1.36 7.44
CA THR A 149 -6.75 -1.77 6.04
C THR A 149 -5.50 -2.63 5.94
N LEU A 150 -5.62 -3.74 5.24
CA LEU A 150 -4.52 -4.68 5.04
C LEU A 150 -4.37 -5.01 3.56
N THR A 151 -3.12 -5.08 3.08
CA THR A 151 -2.80 -5.70 1.80
C THR A 151 -1.72 -6.73 1.97
N THR A 152 -1.78 -7.77 1.13
CA THR A 152 -0.76 -8.82 1.04
C THR A 152 -0.72 -9.39 -0.37
N CYS A 153 0.38 -10.05 -0.72
CA CYS A 153 0.55 -10.69 -2.01
C CYS A 153 -0.34 -11.93 -2.17
N ASN A 154 -0.96 -12.05 -3.37
CA ASN A 154 -1.85 -13.15 -3.71
C ASN A 154 -1.09 -14.29 -4.41
N ILE A 155 -1.24 -15.53 -3.95
CA ILE A 155 -0.65 -16.70 -4.59
C ILE A 155 -1.23 -17.00 -5.98
N GLY A 156 -2.47 -16.56 -6.23
CA GLY A 156 -3.14 -16.66 -7.52
C GLY A 156 -2.91 -15.45 -8.42
N TYR A 157 -1.74 -14.83 -8.37
CA TYR A 157 -1.40 -13.65 -9.17
C TYR A 157 -1.50 -13.93 -10.68
N PRO A 158 -1.82 -12.91 -11.51
CA PRO A 158 -1.97 -13.06 -12.95
C PRO A 158 -0.65 -13.46 -13.64
N PHE A 159 -0.73 -14.31 -14.65
CA PHE A 159 0.42 -14.75 -15.46
C PHE A 159 1.29 -13.58 -15.95
N PHE A 160 0.68 -12.54 -16.51
CA PHE A 160 1.42 -11.39 -17.06
C PHE A 160 2.19 -10.55 -16.03
N TRP A 161 1.87 -10.68 -14.75
CA TRP A 161 2.61 -9.99 -13.70
C TRP A 161 4.02 -10.54 -13.52
N ASP A 162 4.12 -11.86 -13.37
CA ASP A 162 5.38 -12.60 -13.16
C ASP A 162 5.33 -13.94 -13.91
N PRO A 163 5.50 -13.93 -15.25
CA PRO A 163 5.35 -15.14 -16.06
C PRO A 163 6.35 -16.23 -15.69
N ILE A 164 7.55 -15.87 -15.28
CA ILE A 164 8.63 -16.83 -14.95
C ILE A 164 8.24 -17.63 -13.71
N ASN A 165 7.98 -16.96 -12.59
CA ASN A 165 7.58 -17.65 -11.37
C ASN A 165 6.20 -18.30 -11.50
N TRP A 166 5.30 -17.74 -12.32
CA TRP A 166 4.01 -18.36 -12.59
C TRP A 166 4.19 -19.74 -13.23
N VAL A 167 5.01 -19.86 -14.28
CA VAL A 167 5.32 -21.14 -14.95
C VAL A 167 6.03 -22.10 -14.00
N LEU A 168 7.07 -21.63 -13.29
CA LEU A 168 7.81 -22.45 -12.34
C LEU A 168 6.92 -22.98 -11.21
N GLN A 169 6.01 -22.15 -10.68
CA GLN A 169 5.09 -22.52 -9.63
C GLN A 169 4.06 -23.56 -10.09
N HIS A 170 3.48 -23.39 -11.29
CA HIS A 170 2.39 -24.25 -11.77
C HIS A 170 2.87 -25.58 -12.36
N LEU A 171 4.07 -25.60 -12.97
CA LEU A 171 4.60 -26.83 -13.58
C LEU A 171 5.53 -27.62 -12.66
N PHE A 172 6.27 -26.92 -11.79
CA PHE A 172 7.34 -27.55 -11.01
C PHE A 172 7.21 -27.35 -9.50
N SER A 173 6.23 -26.57 -9.03
CA SER A 173 6.04 -26.20 -7.60
C SER A 173 7.29 -25.56 -6.98
N ILE A 174 8.07 -24.84 -7.78
CA ILE A 174 9.25 -24.09 -7.37
C ILE A 174 9.10 -22.62 -7.74
N HIS A 175 9.89 -21.75 -7.10
CA HIS A 175 9.90 -20.31 -7.40
C HIS A 175 11.27 -19.69 -7.08
N ILE A 176 11.60 -18.60 -7.77
CA ILE A 176 12.84 -17.84 -7.56
C ILE A 176 12.56 -16.81 -6.46
N LYS A 177 13.30 -16.91 -5.33
CA LYS A 177 13.10 -16.03 -4.16
C LYS A 177 14.08 -14.85 -4.07
N SER A 178 15.09 -14.79 -4.92
CA SER A 178 16.11 -13.74 -4.87
C SER A 178 16.60 -13.31 -6.24
N GLY A 179 17.16 -12.11 -6.31
CA GLY A 179 17.70 -11.54 -7.55
C GLY A 179 16.63 -10.90 -8.44
N PHE A 180 17.04 -10.51 -9.65
CA PHE A 180 16.19 -9.78 -10.60
C PHE A 180 14.90 -10.55 -10.97
N TRP A 181 14.99 -11.87 -11.08
CA TRP A 181 13.91 -12.75 -11.52
C TRP A 181 13.00 -13.25 -10.38
N ALA A 182 13.24 -12.79 -9.15
CA ALA A 182 12.44 -13.23 -8.00
C ALA A 182 10.95 -12.77 -8.06
N GLY A 183 10.69 -11.70 -8.83
CA GLY A 183 9.32 -11.26 -9.10
C GLY A 183 8.50 -11.04 -7.82
N ILE A 184 7.31 -11.63 -7.79
CA ILE A 184 6.41 -11.56 -6.63
C ILE A 184 6.96 -12.32 -5.40
N TRP A 185 7.88 -13.25 -5.59
CA TRP A 185 8.49 -14.04 -4.53
C TRP A 185 9.71 -13.36 -3.88
N ASN A 186 10.09 -12.15 -4.36
CA ASN A 186 11.24 -11.44 -3.83
C ASN A 186 11.07 -11.13 -2.34
N GLN A 187 11.89 -11.78 -1.50
CA GLN A 187 11.87 -11.65 -0.04
C GLN A 187 10.56 -12.11 0.63
N HIS A 188 9.63 -12.74 -0.10
CA HIS A 188 8.40 -13.29 0.48
C HIS A 188 8.60 -14.72 0.96
N ASP A 189 8.24 -14.98 2.22
CA ASP A 189 8.24 -16.34 2.77
C ASP A 189 6.98 -17.11 2.36
N ARG A 190 5.87 -16.38 2.21
CA ARG A 190 4.56 -16.94 1.86
C ARG A 190 3.73 -15.96 1.04
N LEU A 191 2.81 -16.51 0.25
CA LEU A 191 1.73 -15.79 -0.41
C LEU A 191 0.40 -16.34 0.07
N TYR A 192 -0.66 -15.53 0.02
CA TYR A 192 -1.95 -15.90 0.56
C TYR A 192 -2.98 -16.19 -0.53
N LYS A 193 -3.92 -17.10 -0.24
CA LYS A 193 -5.24 -17.12 -0.88
C LYS A 193 -6.14 -16.16 -0.11
N LYS A 194 -7.06 -15.51 -0.81
CA LYS A 194 -7.98 -14.51 -0.21
C LYS A 194 -8.75 -15.10 0.98
N GLU A 195 -9.30 -16.30 0.83
CA GLU A 195 -10.05 -16.99 1.86
C GLU A 195 -9.17 -17.32 3.10
N GLY A 196 -7.88 -17.57 2.89
CA GLY A 196 -6.92 -17.87 3.96
C GLY A 196 -6.68 -16.67 4.86
N ILE A 197 -6.38 -15.50 4.27
CA ILE A 197 -6.15 -14.27 5.04
C ILE A 197 -7.44 -13.75 5.67
N GLU A 198 -8.60 -13.86 5.00
CA GLU A 198 -9.89 -13.54 5.59
C GLU A 198 -10.17 -14.36 6.85
N LYS A 199 -9.88 -15.67 6.81
CA LYS A 199 -10.05 -16.57 7.97
C LYS A 199 -9.16 -16.17 9.14
N LEU A 200 -7.90 -15.73 8.86
CA LEU A 200 -6.98 -15.25 9.90
C LEU A 200 -7.51 -13.97 10.56
N ILE A 201 -7.98 -13.02 9.76
CA ILE A 201 -8.51 -11.73 10.24
C ILE A 201 -9.78 -11.95 11.09
N LYS A 202 -10.71 -12.81 10.63
CA LYS A 202 -11.91 -13.18 11.39
C LYS A 202 -11.55 -13.88 12.70
N LYS A 203 -10.56 -14.79 12.70
CA LYS A 203 -10.07 -15.45 13.92
C LYS A 203 -9.43 -14.48 14.91
N ALA A 204 -8.81 -13.39 14.44
CA ALA A 204 -8.33 -12.32 15.31
C ALA A 204 -9.47 -11.45 15.86
N GLY A 205 -10.72 -11.71 15.43
CA GLY A 205 -11.94 -11.10 15.95
C GLY A 205 -12.30 -9.77 15.26
N PHE A 206 -11.81 -9.52 14.05
CA PHE A 206 -12.24 -8.41 13.21
C PHE A 206 -13.49 -8.78 12.41
N GLU A 207 -14.32 -7.80 12.12
CA GLU A 207 -15.39 -7.87 11.12
C GLU A 207 -14.86 -7.37 9.77
N ILE A 208 -14.97 -8.21 8.72
CA ILE A 208 -14.53 -7.83 7.37
C ILE A 208 -15.67 -7.09 6.69
N GLU A 209 -15.45 -5.83 6.33
CA GLU A 209 -16.40 -5.01 5.58
C GLU A 209 -16.20 -5.12 4.07
N ASP A 210 -14.93 -5.23 3.63
CA ASP A 210 -14.57 -5.35 2.21
C ASP A 210 -13.34 -6.24 2.04
N SER A 211 -13.40 -7.09 1.02
CA SER A 211 -12.28 -7.97 0.64
C SER A 211 -12.29 -8.20 -0.86
N ARG A 212 -11.18 -7.81 -1.53
CA ARG A 212 -11.08 -7.90 -2.99
C ARG A 212 -9.67 -8.15 -3.46
N HIS A 213 -9.57 -8.67 -4.67
CA HIS A 213 -8.31 -8.71 -5.41
C HIS A 213 -7.99 -7.35 -6.02
N LEU A 214 -6.71 -7.02 -6.12
CA LEU A 214 -6.22 -5.81 -6.76
C LEU A 214 -5.26 -6.15 -7.89
N THR A 215 -5.34 -5.40 -9.00
CA THR A 215 -4.43 -5.49 -10.13
C THR A 215 -4.52 -6.85 -10.85
N ALA A 216 -5.70 -7.13 -11.41
CA ALA A 216 -5.92 -8.30 -12.26
C ALA A 216 -5.29 -8.12 -13.64
N TYR A 217 -5.36 -6.91 -14.18
CA TYR A 217 -4.85 -6.53 -15.49
C TYR A 217 -3.63 -5.66 -15.33
N CYS A 218 -2.49 -6.15 -15.81
CA CYS A 218 -1.21 -5.45 -15.77
C CYS A 218 -0.51 -5.55 -17.12
N LEU A 219 0.33 -4.58 -17.43
CA LEU A 219 1.22 -4.68 -18.58
C LEU A 219 2.15 -5.88 -18.39
N PRO A 220 2.37 -6.70 -19.44
CA PRO A 220 3.30 -7.82 -19.38
C PRO A 220 4.66 -7.37 -18.86
N PHE A 221 5.22 -8.14 -17.93
CA PHE A 221 6.52 -7.84 -17.31
C PHE A 221 6.62 -6.50 -16.58
N ASN A 222 5.49 -5.86 -16.26
CA ASN A 222 5.49 -4.53 -15.62
C ASN A 222 6.37 -4.47 -14.37
N HIS A 223 6.34 -5.49 -13.55
CA HIS A 223 7.18 -5.61 -12.36
C HIS A 223 8.69 -5.57 -12.71
N TYR A 224 9.11 -6.33 -13.71
CA TYR A 224 10.52 -6.38 -14.15
C TYR A 224 10.96 -5.06 -14.81
N VAL A 225 10.09 -4.46 -15.63
CA VAL A 225 10.36 -3.17 -16.28
C VAL A 225 10.51 -2.06 -15.24
N VAL A 226 9.61 -1.98 -14.26
CA VAL A 226 9.69 -0.98 -13.17
C VAL A 226 10.94 -1.18 -12.33
N ASN A 227 11.29 -2.43 -11.98
CA ASN A 227 12.49 -2.74 -11.21
C ASN A 227 13.77 -2.46 -12.01
N PHE A 228 13.80 -2.78 -13.30
CA PHE A 228 14.92 -2.48 -14.17
C PHE A 228 15.15 -0.98 -14.30
N ILE A 229 14.08 -0.23 -14.57
CA ILE A 229 14.11 1.22 -14.61
C ILE A 229 14.59 1.78 -13.26
N ALA A 230 14.03 1.32 -12.13
CA ALA A 230 14.47 1.74 -10.81
C ALA A 230 15.97 1.46 -10.60
N LYS A 231 16.44 0.27 -10.98
CA LYS A 231 17.87 -0.12 -10.85
C LYS A 231 18.78 0.74 -11.73
N LEU A 232 18.37 1.08 -12.95
CA LEU A 232 19.08 2.03 -13.82
C LEU A 232 19.18 3.42 -13.18
N PHE A 233 18.10 3.86 -12.49
CA PHE A 233 18.09 5.16 -11.80
C PHE A 233 18.93 5.19 -10.54
N TYR A 234 19.00 4.10 -9.78
CA TYR A 234 19.87 4.00 -8.60
C TYR A 234 21.33 3.69 -8.95
N SER A 235 21.59 3.16 -10.16
CA SER A 235 22.95 3.06 -10.67
C SER A 235 23.41 4.45 -11.12
N ARG A 236 24.61 4.88 -10.69
CA ARG A 236 25.24 6.15 -11.09
C ARG A 236 25.52 6.29 -12.60
N ILE A 237 24.90 5.47 -13.44
CA ILE A 237 25.08 5.42 -14.91
C ILE A 237 24.32 6.56 -15.60
N LEU A 238 23.27 7.09 -14.98
CA LEU A 238 22.47 8.17 -15.58
C LEU A 238 22.94 9.55 -15.13
N PRO A 239 22.93 10.57 -16.02
CA PRO A 239 23.29 11.93 -15.69
C PRO A 239 22.45 12.50 -14.53
N GLU A 240 23.05 13.36 -13.71
CA GLU A 240 22.40 13.98 -12.54
C GLU A 240 21.12 14.76 -12.90
N THR A 241 21.07 15.29 -14.12
CA THR A 241 19.89 15.96 -14.69
C THR A 241 18.69 15.03 -14.83
N VAL A 242 18.92 13.75 -15.16
CA VAL A 242 17.89 12.71 -15.23
C VAL A 242 17.48 12.27 -13.83
N HIS A 243 18.42 12.13 -12.90
CA HIS A 243 18.14 11.86 -11.49
C HIS A 243 17.21 12.93 -10.86
N LYS A 244 17.48 14.21 -11.11
CA LYS A 244 16.67 15.32 -10.58
C LYS A 244 15.26 15.37 -11.22
N SER A 245 15.12 14.99 -12.50
CA SER A 245 13.84 15.00 -13.20
C SER A 245 12.93 13.82 -12.87
N MET A 246 13.47 12.75 -12.26
CA MET A 246 12.74 11.51 -11.93
C MET A 246 12.57 11.26 -10.43
N ASN A 247 12.82 12.27 -9.61
CA ASN A 247 12.44 12.18 -8.22
C ASN A 247 10.95 11.84 -8.16
N LYS A 248 10.60 10.59 -7.78
CA LYS A 248 9.28 9.94 -7.92
C LYS A 248 8.10 10.76 -7.37
N PHE A 249 8.38 11.88 -6.67
CA PHE A 249 7.42 12.59 -5.84
C PHE A 249 7.34 14.10 -6.07
N GLN A 250 8.17 14.66 -6.93
CA GLN A 250 8.18 16.11 -7.17
C GLN A 250 8.73 16.42 -8.57
N ASN A 251 7.88 16.53 -9.60
CA ASN A 251 8.12 17.53 -10.64
C ASN A 251 6.99 17.59 -11.69
N ASN A 252 6.45 18.78 -11.91
CA ASN A 252 5.57 19.07 -13.03
C ASN A 252 6.34 19.14 -14.39
N ASN A 253 7.67 19.11 -14.37
CA ASN A 253 8.56 19.23 -15.53
C ASN A 253 9.23 17.90 -15.95
N GLN A 254 8.49 16.82 -15.96
CA GLN A 254 9.01 15.55 -16.47
C GLN A 254 9.13 15.58 -18.01
N PRO A 255 10.18 14.95 -18.59
CA PRO A 255 10.33 14.79 -20.03
C PRO A 255 9.08 14.18 -20.67
N PHE A 256 8.77 14.57 -21.89
CA PHE A 256 7.56 14.13 -22.62
C PHE A 256 7.42 12.61 -22.67
N LEU A 257 8.51 11.88 -22.93
CA LEU A 257 8.50 10.41 -22.97
C LEU A 257 8.08 9.76 -21.63
N ILE A 258 8.50 10.36 -20.52
CA ILE A 258 8.13 9.87 -19.17
C ILE A 258 6.65 10.13 -18.92
N LYS A 259 6.14 11.32 -19.27
CA LYS A 259 4.70 11.63 -19.17
C LYS A 259 3.87 10.68 -20.02
N MET A 260 4.32 10.36 -21.22
CA MET A 260 3.67 9.40 -22.12
C MET A 260 3.68 7.98 -21.52
N GLY A 261 4.79 7.54 -20.91
CA GLY A 261 4.86 6.27 -20.20
C GLY A 261 3.84 6.17 -19.07
N PHE A 262 3.75 7.19 -18.21
CA PHE A 262 2.72 7.24 -17.16
C PHE A 262 1.30 7.29 -17.74
N TYR A 263 1.08 7.99 -18.85
CA TYR A 263 -0.23 8.01 -19.49
C TYR A 263 -0.65 6.62 -19.97
N ILE A 264 0.25 5.88 -20.61
CA ILE A 264 -0.01 4.50 -21.08
C ILE A 264 -0.31 3.58 -19.89
N VAL A 265 0.52 3.63 -18.84
CA VAL A 265 0.29 2.84 -17.60
C VAL A 265 -1.05 3.18 -16.98
N ASN A 266 -1.39 4.46 -16.89
CA ASN A 266 -2.67 4.90 -16.32
C ASN A 266 -3.87 4.51 -17.18
N LEU A 267 -3.73 4.54 -18.52
CA LEU A 267 -4.78 4.11 -19.44
C LEU A 267 -5.04 2.60 -19.28
N TYR A 268 -3.97 1.80 -19.26
CA TYR A 268 -4.09 0.36 -19.08
C TYR A 268 -4.66 0.01 -17.69
N ASP A 269 -4.26 0.74 -16.66
CA ASP A 269 -4.76 0.56 -15.30
C ASP A 269 -6.29 0.71 -15.18
N ARG A 270 -6.92 1.52 -16.05
CA ARG A 270 -8.38 1.66 -16.09
C ARG A 270 -9.12 0.35 -16.39
N LEU A 271 -8.48 -0.63 -17.02
CA LEU A 271 -9.08 -1.94 -17.24
C LEU A 271 -9.45 -2.61 -15.91
N ASN A 272 -8.66 -2.37 -14.86
CA ASN A 272 -8.96 -2.88 -13.52
C ASN A 272 -10.18 -2.22 -12.86
N ASP A 273 -10.68 -1.09 -13.37
CA ASP A 273 -11.89 -0.44 -12.87
C ASP A 273 -13.14 -0.91 -13.62
N ILE A 274 -12.98 -1.35 -14.86
CA ILE A 274 -14.08 -1.67 -15.78
C ILE A 274 -14.35 -3.17 -15.83
N LEU A 275 -13.29 -3.97 -15.81
CA LEU A 275 -13.39 -5.42 -16.00
C LEU A 275 -13.43 -6.17 -14.65
N PRO A 276 -14.18 -7.29 -14.58
CA PRO A 276 -14.29 -8.06 -13.35
C PRO A 276 -12.93 -8.69 -12.97
N GLN A 277 -12.56 -8.58 -11.70
CA GLN A 277 -11.31 -9.11 -11.17
C GLN A 277 -11.56 -10.44 -10.45
N LYS A 278 -11.35 -11.57 -11.15
CA LYS A 278 -11.41 -12.92 -10.56
C LYS A 278 -10.19 -13.23 -9.70
N SER A 279 -9.07 -12.62 -9.98
CA SER A 279 -7.81 -12.71 -9.24
C SER A 279 -7.05 -11.38 -9.39
N GLY A 280 -5.89 -11.23 -8.75
CA GLY A 280 -5.05 -10.06 -8.84
C GLY A 280 -3.70 -10.29 -8.18
N VAL A 281 -2.81 -9.32 -8.31
CA VAL A 281 -1.47 -9.37 -7.71
C VAL A 281 -1.52 -9.33 -6.19
N SER A 282 -2.39 -8.49 -5.66
CA SER A 282 -2.55 -8.30 -4.20
C SER A 282 -3.99 -8.57 -3.77
N ILE A 283 -4.14 -8.87 -2.50
CA ILE A 283 -5.41 -8.94 -1.79
C ILE A 283 -5.52 -7.69 -0.91
N PHE A 284 -6.67 -7.02 -0.96
CA PHE A 284 -7.01 -5.91 -0.07
C PHE A 284 -8.12 -6.34 0.88
N ILE A 285 -8.00 -5.95 2.15
CA ILE A 285 -9.03 -6.18 3.16
C ILE A 285 -9.23 -4.89 3.96
N LYS A 286 -10.49 -4.51 4.14
CA LYS A 286 -10.96 -3.52 5.11
C LYS A 286 -11.69 -4.25 6.21
N ALA A 287 -11.28 -4.03 7.46
CA ALA A 287 -11.88 -4.69 8.60
C ALA A 287 -12.10 -3.71 9.77
N ILE A 288 -13.11 -3.96 10.57
CA ILE A 288 -13.54 -3.14 11.72
C ILE A 288 -13.31 -3.94 13.00
N LYS A 289 -12.85 -3.21 14.06
CA LYS A 289 -12.75 -3.78 15.40
C LYS A 289 -14.10 -3.82 16.08
#